data_e4e36c6fc28882b96a170a6d29560583
#
_entry.id   e4e36c6fc28882b96a170a6d29560583
#
_cell.length_a   1.000
_cell.length_b   1.000
_cell.length_c   1.000
_cell.angle_alpha   90.00
_cell.angle_beta   90.00
_cell.angle_gamma   90.00
#
_symmetry.space_group_name_H-M   'P 1'
#
loop_
_entity.id
_entity.type
_entity.pdbx_description
1 polymer ?
#
loop_
_entity_poly.entity_id
_entity_poly.type
_entity_poly.pdbx_seq_one_letter_code
_entity_poly.pdbx_strand_id
1 'polypeptide(L)'
;MKLKIFLTALCILSSGTGYANSSQQEKITFVKKVYKDQLNEDLMEIDILKLHASKELRLLIQKRDAIADRHEGDMCEWVRQVLLPGNDSDVKANQIKYSVLANGRVRAQAKNFGKSFHVDFDVKCDAQGCKIADVYDPGSYKKELLSIVKKGTC
;
A
#
# COMPACT_ATOMS: atom_id res chain seq x y z
N MET A 1 -35.88 58.91 21.76
CA MET A 1 -34.58 58.23 21.62
C MET A 1 -34.84 56.80 21.20
N LYS A 2 -34.48 56.42 19.95
CA LYS A 2 -34.63 55.07 19.40
C LYS A 2 -33.27 54.38 19.42
N LEU A 3 -33.11 53.37 20.28
CA LEU A 3 -31.88 52.55 20.38
C LEU A 3 -31.90 51.50 19.27
N LYS A 4 -30.97 51.58 18.34
CA LYS A 4 -30.71 50.60 17.28
C LYS A 4 -29.72 49.56 17.84
N ILE A 5 -30.18 48.34 18.06
CA ILE A 5 -29.35 47.19 18.40
C ILE A 5 -28.80 46.63 17.09
N PHE A 6 -27.47 46.73 16.88
CA PHE A 6 -26.78 46.03 15.80
C PHE A 6 -26.46 44.59 16.24
N LEU A 7 -27.10 43.60 15.59
CA LEU A 7 -26.76 42.20 15.73
C LEU A 7 -25.60 41.90 14.76
N THR A 8 -24.40 41.74 15.31
CA THR A 8 -23.24 41.27 14.55
C THR A 8 -23.29 39.73 14.51
N ALA A 9 -23.63 39.16 13.36
CA ALA A 9 -23.54 37.71 13.11
C ALA A 9 -22.08 37.30 12.94
N LEU A 10 -21.56 36.55 13.91
CA LEU A 10 -20.20 35.97 13.86
C LEU A 10 -20.27 34.67 13.04
N CYS A 11 -19.86 34.73 11.76
CA CYS A 11 -19.66 33.53 10.93
C CYS A 11 -18.39 32.78 11.40
N ILE A 12 -18.60 31.68 12.11
CA ILE A 12 -17.51 30.72 12.39
C ILE A 12 -17.34 29.85 11.15
N LEU A 13 -16.35 30.19 10.31
CA LEU A 13 -15.86 29.33 9.24
C LEU A 13 -15.03 28.22 9.87
N SER A 14 -15.63 27.03 10.01
CA SER A 14 -14.95 25.83 10.45
C SER A 14 -14.01 25.34 9.33
N SER A 15 -12.71 25.55 9.50
CA SER A 15 -11.64 25.05 8.64
C SER A 15 -11.44 23.54 8.82
N GLY A 16 -12.33 22.74 8.22
CA GLY A 16 -12.28 21.25 8.25
C GLY A 16 -11.28 20.60 7.28
N THR A 17 -10.41 21.37 6.60
CA THR A 17 -9.53 20.83 5.54
C THR A 17 -8.18 20.29 6.03
N GLY A 18 -7.77 20.57 7.27
CA GLY A 18 -6.44 20.21 7.77
C GLY A 18 -6.22 18.73 8.04
N TYR A 19 -7.22 18.03 8.58
CA TYR A 19 -7.08 16.63 9.00
C TYR A 19 -7.06 15.61 7.87
N ALA A 20 -7.82 15.85 6.80
CA ALA A 20 -7.82 14.95 5.63
C ALA A 20 -6.48 14.95 4.91
N ASN A 21 -5.81 16.10 4.86
CA ASN A 21 -4.54 16.27 4.15
C ASN A 21 -3.36 15.63 4.92
N SER A 22 -3.34 15.70 6.27
CA SER A 22 -2.32 15.05 7.10
C SER A 22 -2.38 13.52 6.99
N SER A 23 -3.56 12.92 7.02
CA SER A 23 -3.74 11.46 6.87
C SER A 23 -3.31 10.95 5.48
N GLN A 24 -3.56 11.71 4.41
CA GLN A 24 -3.10 11.33 3.06
C GLN A 24 -1.57 11.41 2.94
N GLN A 25 -0.95 12.43 3.50
CA GLN A 25 0.51 12.60 3.49
C GLN A 25 1.20 11.49 4.31
N GLU A 26 0.62 11.07 5.42
CA GLU A 26 1.11 9.96 6.23
C GLU A 26 1.12 8.65 5.43
N LYS A 27 0.04 8.33 4.70
CA LYS A 27 -0.03 7.16 3.83
C LYS A 27 1.01 7.18 2.71
N ILE A 28 1.20 8.35 2.06
CA ILE A 28 2.25 8.52 1.03
C ILE A 28 3.64 8.28 1.64
N THR A 29 3.92 8.86 2.80
CA THR A 29 5.20 8.71 3.49
C THR A 29 5.47 7.25 3.85
N PHE A 30 4.44 6.54 4.29
CA PHE A 30 4.53 5.11 4.58
C PHE A 30 4.83 4.28 3.31
N VAL A 31 4.13 4.51 2.19
CA VAL A 31 4.40 3.78 0.94
C VAL A 31 5.79 4.10 0.38
N LYS A 32 6.28 5.34 0.53
CA LYS A 32 7.69 5.67 0.22
C LYS A 32 8.67 4.84 1.04
N LYS A 33 8.39 4.64 2.34
CA LYS A 33 9.21 3.77 3.20
C LYS A 33 9.18 2.33 2.70
N VAL A 34 8.01 1.78 2.32
CA VAL A 34 7.90 0.43 1.76
C VAL A 34 8.81 0.25 0.55
N TYR A 35 8.80 1.20 -0.41
CA TYR A 35 9.68 1.11 -1.58
C TYR A 35 11.16 1.35 -1.24
N LYS A 36 11.46 2.20 -0.26
CA LYS A 36 12.84 2.33 0.22
C LYS A 36 13.37 1.01 0.77
N ASP A 37 12.56 0.29 1.55
CA ASP A 37 12.92 -1.01 2.09
C ASP A 37 12.98 -2.07 0.98
N GLN A 38 12.05 -2.07 0.00
CA GLN A 38 12.03 -3.00 -1.14
C GLN A 38 13.26 -2.88 -2.05
N LEU A 39 13.82 -1.69 -2.17
CA LEU A 39 14.99 -1.39 -3.01
C LEU A 39 16.30 -1.36 -2.22
N ASN A 40 16.29 -1.79 -0.98
CA ASN A 40 17.47 -1.88 -0.14
C ASN A 40 18.11 -3.26 -0.27
N GLU A 41 19.35 -3.31 -0.76
CA GLU A 41 20.11 -4.55 -0.94
C GLU A 41 20.31 -5.33 0.37
N ASP A 42 20.41 -4.64 1.51
CA ASP A 42 20.54 -5.29 2.83
C ASP A 42 19.27 -6.05 3.26
N LEU A 43 18.14 -5.82 2.58
CA LEU A 43 16.84 -6.43 2.90
C LEU A 43 16.36 -7.42 1.82
N MET A 44 17.22 -7.84 0.87
CA MET A 44 16.84 -8.70 -0.26
C MET A 44 16.21 -10.04 0.16
N GLU A 45 16.62 -10.60 1.30
CA GLU A 45 16.08 -11.86 1.83
C GLU A 45 14.76 -11.69 2.60
N ILE A 46 14.27 -10.45 2.74
CA ILE A 46 13.07 -10.13 3.50
C ILE A 46 11.89 -9.90 2.57
N ASP A 47 10.77 -10.60 2.81
CA ASP A 47 9.49 -10.24 2.18
C ASP A 47 9.00 -8.90 2.73
N ILE A 48 9.28 -7.84 1.98
CA ILE A 48 8.96 -6.45 2.37
C ILE A 48 7.46 -6.23 2.45
N LEU A 49 6.67 -6.85 1.57
CA LEU A 49 5.21 -6.76 1.68
C LEU A 49 4.72 -7.37 3.00
N LYS A 50 5.21 -8.56 3.36
CA LYS A 50 4.89 -9.25 4.62
C LYS A 50 5.32 -8.44 5.85
N LEU A 51 6.48 -7.77 5.79
CA LEU A 51 7.00 -6.89 6.85
C LEU A 51 6.05 -5.73 7.15
N HIS A 52 5.51 -5.10 6.10
CA HIS A 52 4.64 -3.92 6.20
C HIS A 52 3.14 -4.23 6.21
N ALA A 53 2.75 -5.50 6.04
CA ALA A 53 1.37 -5.94 5.97
C ALA A 53 0.61 -5.77 7.30
N SER A 54 -0.70 -5.54 7.21
CA SER A 54 -1.63 -5.71 8.32
C SER A 54 -1.60 -7.16 8.83
N LYS A 55 -2.07 -7.39 10.05
CA LYS A 55 -2.13 -8.74 10.63
C LYS A 55 -2.86 -9.73 9.72
N GLU A 56 -3.98 -9.30 9.13
CA GLU A 56 -4.80 -10.15 8.26
C GLU A 56 -4.07 -10.51 6.97
N LEU A 57 -3.49 -9.51 6.26
CA LEU A 57 -2.74 -9.75 5.02
C LEU A 57 -1.52 -10.62 5.28
N ARG A 58 -0.79 -10.37 6.37
CA ARG A 58 0.37 -11.17 6.78
C ARG A 58 0.03 -12.63 7.01
N LEU A 59 -1.09 -12.91 7.67
CA LEU A 59 -1.56 -14.29 7.87
C LEU A 59 -1.89 -15.00 6.56
N LEU A 60 -2.45 -14.28 5.58
CA LEU A 60 -2.70 -14.86 4.25
C LEU A 60 -1.40 -15.16 3.51
N ILE A 61 -0.42 -14.24 3.57
CA ILE A 61 0.92 -14.47 3.00
C ILE A 61 1.57 -15.70 3.64
N GLN A 62 1.55 -15.82 4.97
CA GLN A 62 2.09 -16.99 5.68
C GLN A 62 1.42 -18.30 5.28
N LYS A 63 0.09 -18.31 5.07
CA LYS A 63 -0.63 -19.49 4.59
C LYS A 63 -0.24 -19.86 3.16
N ARG A 64 -0.06 -18.88 2.27
CA ARG A 64 0.47 -19.06 0.91
C ARG A 64 1.87 -19.70 0.97
N ASP A 65 2.77 -19.14 1.79
CA ASP A 65 4.14 -19.64 1.95
C ASP A 65 4.11 -21.12 2.39
N ALA A 66 3.30 -21.45 3.40
CA ALA A 66 3.16 -22.84 3.87
C ALA A 66 2.56 -23.80 2.82
N ILE A 67 1.83 -23.29 1.80
CA ILE A 67 1.40 -24.11 0.66
C ILE A 67 2.58 -24.33 -0.28
N ALA A 68 3.36 -23.28 -0.61
CA ALA A 68 4.54 -23.39 -1.45
C ALA A 68 5.58 -24.35 -0.85
N ASP A 69 5.84 -24.25 0.45
CA ASP A 69 6.82 -25.08 1.16
C ASP A 69 6.49 -26.59 1.12
N ARG A 70 5.22 -26.95 0.94
CA ARG A 70 4.79 -28.35 0.82
C ARG A 70 4.99 -28.94 -0.58
N HIS A 71 5.27 -28.11 -1.57
CA HIS A 71 5.50 -28.47 -2.95
C HIS A 71 6.98 -28.34 -3.31
N GLU A 72 7.84 -29.03 -2.54
CA GLU A 72 9.29 -29.03 -2.74
C GLU A 72 9.66 -29.40 -4.19
N GLY A 73 10.45 -28.53 -4.83
CA GLY A 73 10.91 -28.72 -6.21
C GLY A 73 10.01 -28.15 -7.29
N ASP A 74 8.76 -27.80 -6.98
CA ASP A 74 7.83 -27.17 -7.92
C ASP A 74 7.66 -25.68 -7.58
N MET A 75 7.90 -24.82 -8.57
CA MET A 75 7.60 -23.41 -8.43
C MET A 75 6.12 -23.18 -8.73
N CYS A 76 5.34 -22.79 -7.70
CA CYS A 76 3.95 -22.46 -7.89
C CYS A 76 3.79 -21.26 -8.85
N GLU A 77 2.91 -21.37 -9.86
CA GLU A 77 2.67 -20.33 -10.88
C GLU A 77 2.26 -18.96 -10.30
N TRP A 78 1.65 -18.96 -9.10
CA TRP A 78 1.21 -17.75 -8.42
C TRP A 78 2.29 -17.09 -7.55
N VAL A 79 3.51 -17.66 -7.45
CA VAL A 79 4.64 -16.99 -6.78
C VAL A 79 5.16 -15.87 -7.69
N ARG A 80 4.97 -14.64 -7.28
CA ARG A 80 5.39 -13.44 -8.03
C ARG A 80 5.76 -12.28 -7.13
N GLN A 81 6.56 -11.39 -7.66
CA GLN A 81 6.80 -10.08 -7.05
C GLN A 81 5.53 -9.22 -7.19
N VAL A 82 5.08 -8.61 -6.08
CA VAL A 82 3.84 -7.81 -6.05
C VAL A 82 4.16 -6.31 -6.06
N LEU A 83 5.31 -5.92 -5.51
CA LEU A 83 5.69 -4.51 -5.38
C LEU A 83 6.44 -3.99 -6.62
N LEU A 84 7.07 -4.89 -7.37
CA LEU A 84 7.82 -4.57 -8.59
C LEU A 84 7.46 -5.57 -9.69
N PRO A 85 7.39 -5.15 -10.96
CA PRO A 85 7.11 -6.08 -12.06
C PRO A 85 8.35 -6.91 -12.43
N GLY A 86 8.16 -8.24 -12.50
CA GLY A 86 9.23 -9.18 -12.89
C GLY A 86 10.22 -9.50 -11.77
N ASN A 87 11.24 -10.30 -12.13
CA ASN A 87 12.28 -10.74 -11.19
C ASN A 87 13.44 -9.73 -11.12
N ASP A 88 13.66 -8.98 -12.21
CA ASP A 88 14.68 -7.95 -12.30
C ASP A 88 14.05 -6.55 -12.30
N SER A 89 14.76 -5.59 -11.72
CA SER A 89 14.28 -4.22 -11.65
C SER A 89 15.42 -3.22 -11.78
N ASP A 90 15.20 -2.19 -12.65
CA ASP A 90 16.05 -1.00 -12.76
C ASP A 90 15.44 0.22 -12.05
N VAL A 91 14.36 0.02 -11.28
CA VAL A 91 13.62 1.06 -10.57
C VAL A 91 14.47 1.66 -9.45
N LYS A 92 14.55 3.00 -9.41
CA LYS A 92 15.20 3.74 -8.32
C LYS A 92 14.14 4.47 -7.49
N ALA A 93 14.33 4.52 -6.18
CA ALA A 93 13.37 5.11 -5.24
C ALA A 93 12.98 6.56 -5.59
N ASN A 94 13.92 7.36 -6.10
CA ASN A 94 13.69 8.75 -6.51
C ASN A 94 12.90 8.90 -7.83
N GLN A 95 12.69 7.82 -8.58
CA GLN A 95 11.92 7.81 -9.83
C GLN A 95 10.46 7.44 -9.62
N ILE A 96 10.09 6.99 -8.43
CA ILE A 96 8.73 6.58 -8.12
C ILE A 96 7.89 7.83 -7.80
N LYS A 97 6.76 7.97 -8.50
CA LYS A 97 5.77 9.01 -8.25
C LYS A 97 4.65 8.46 -7.39
N TYR A 98 4.19 9.25 -6.43
CA TYR A 98 3.14 8.85 -5.48
C TYR A 98 1.96 9.80 -5.56
N SER A 99 0.74 9.25 -5.53
CA SER A 99 -0.50 10.04 -5.48
C SER A 99 -1.57 9.30 -4.67
N VAL A 100 -2.51 10.05 -4.10
CA VAL A 100 -3.70 9.45 -3.49
C VAL A 100 -4.83 9.47 -4.50
N LEU A 101 -5.44 8.31 -4.73
CA LEU A 101 -6.58 8.14 -5.61
C LEU A 101 -7.89 8.57 -4.94
N ALA A 102 -8.95 8.81 -5.72
CA ALA A 102 -10.27 9.20 -5.20
C ALA A 102 -10.86 8.18 -4.21
N ASN A 103 -10.48 6.89 -4.31
CA ASN A 103 -10.88 5.83 -3.38
C ASN A 103 -9.99 5.75 -2.11
N GLY A 104 -9.06 6.69 -1.92
CA GLY A 104 -8.18 6.77 -0.76
C GLY A 104 -6.97 5.83 -0.79
N ARG A 105 -6.76 5.05 -1.87
CA ARG A 105 -5.55 4.25 -2.07
C ARG A 105 -4.37 5.15 -2.45
N VAL A 106 -3.17 4.71 -2.10
CA VAL A 106 -1.93 5.34 -2.57
C VAL A 106 -1.44 4.60 -3.80
N ARG A 107 -1.28 5.32 -4.90
CA ARG A 107 -0.63 4.82 -6.11
C ARG A 107 0.85 5.12 -6.07
N ALA A 108 1.68 4.09 -6.27
CA ALA A 108 3.07 4.22 -6.64
C ALA A 108 3.20 3.90 -8.13
N GLN A 109 3.83 4.80 -8.89
CA GLN A 109 3.99 4.67 -10.34
C GLN A 109 5.43 4.93 -10.73
N ALA A 110 6.00 4.05 -11.55
CA ALA A 110 7.36 4.17 -12.06
C ALA A 110 7.49 3.57 -13.45
N LYS A 111 8.73 3.49 -13.95
CA LYS A 111 9.11 2.70 -15.12
C LYS A 111 10.09 1.62 -14.67
N ASN A 112 9.95 0.43 -15.22
CA ASN A 112 10.90 -0.67 -15.11
C ASN A 112 11.35 -1.04 -16.53
N PHE A 113 12.63 -0.92 -16.83
CA PHE A 113 13.20 -1.08 -18.19
C PHE A 113 12.40 -0.32 -19.26
N GLY A 114 12.08 0.94 -18.96
CA GLY A 114 11.32 1.84 -19.83
C GLY A 114 9.80 1.61 -19.90
N LYS A 115 9.28 0.51 -19.36
CA LYS A 115 7.84 0.19 -19.33
C LYS A 115 7.19 0.77 -18.08
N SER A 116 6.13 1.55 -18.26
CA SER A 116 5.36 2.11 -17.13
C SER A 116 4.59 1.03 -16.41
N PHE A 117 4.61 1.07 -15.08
CA PHE A 117 3.77 0.27 -14.19
C PHE A 117 3.24 1.11 -13.04
N HIS A 118 2.25 0.60 -12.35
CA HIS A 118 1.78 1.17 -11.09
C HIS A 118 1.27 0.08 -10.15
N VAL A 119 1.40 0.35 -8.87
CA VAL A 119 0.86 -0.49 -7.79
C VAL A 119 0.04 0.42 -6.88
N ASP A 120 -1.19 0.01 -6.57
CA ASP A 120 -2.08 0.75 -5.67
C ASP A 120 -2.15 0.06 -4.31
N PHE A 121 -2.02 0.83 -3.23
CA PHE A 121 -1.98 0.34 -1.85
C PHE A 121 -3.23 0.78 -1.08
N ASP A 122 -3.97 -0.16 -0.51
CA ASP A 122 -4.91 0.14 0.57
C ASP A 122 -4.12 0.20 1.89
N VAL A 123 -3.91 1.42 2.39
CA VAL A 123 -3.15 1.68 3.61
C VAL A 123 -4.11 2.08 4.72
N LYS A 124 -4.01 1.41 5.86
CA LYS A 124 -4.72 1.74 7.10
C LYS A 124 -3.70 2.26 8.12
N CYS A 125 -3.98 3.42 8.68
CA CYS A 125 -3.16 4.04 9.72
C CYS A 125 -3.98 4.18 11.01
N ASP A 126 -3.35 3.91 12.15
CA ASP A 126 -3.88 4.06 13.51
C ASP A 126 -2.80 4.61 14.46
N ALA A 127 -3.04 4.60 15.75
CA ALA A 127 -2.08 5.09 16.75
C ALA A 127 -0.74 4.30 16.78
N GLN A 128 -0.70 3.09 16.22
CA GLN A 128 0.50 2.26 16.11
C GLN A 128 1.22 2.43 14.77
N GLY A 129 0.71 3.29 13.89
CA GLY A 129 1.26 3.60 12.56
C GLY A 129 0.46 3.01 11.42
N CYS A 130 1.08 3.00 10.22
CA CYS A 130 0.44 2.55 9.01
C CYS A 130 0.77 1.09 8.69
N LYS A 131 -0.17 0.37 8.07
CA LYS A 131 -0.02 -1.00 7.55
C LYS A 131 -0.72 -1.15 6.20
N ILE A 132 -0.20 -2.05 5.37
CA ILE A 132 -0.81 -2.41 4.09
C ILE A 132 -1.95 -3.40 4.38
N ALA A 133 -3.18 -3.04 4.02
CA ALA A 133 -4.35 -3.90 4.11
C ALA A 133 -4.58 -4.72 2.83
N ASP A 134 -4.21 -4.17 1.67
CA ASP A 134 -4.24 -4.84 0.37
C ASP A 134 -3.33 -4.13 -0.64
N VAL A 135 -2.95 -4.85 -1.69
CA VAL A 135 -2.20 -4.33 -2.85
C VAL A 135 -2.95 -4.69 -4.12
N TYR A 136 -2.90 -3.80 -5.12
CA TYR A 136 -3.58 -4.00 -6.40
C TYR A 136 -2.60 -3.88 -7.55
N ASP A 137 -2.42 -4.99 -8.29
CA ASP A 137 -1.56 -5.12 -9.47
C ASP A 137 -2.07 -6.25 -10.41
N PRO A 138 -2.94 -5.99 -11.37
CA PRO A 138 -4.00 -4.98 -11.40
C PRO A 138 -5.15 -5.29 -10.43
N GLY A 139 -5.30 -6.56 -10.00
CA GLY A 139 -6.34 -7.03 -9.08
C GLY A 139 -5.93 -6.93 -7.61
N SER A 140 -6.87 -7.24 -6.70
CA SER A 140 -6.60 -7.33 -5.26
C SER A 140 -5.75 -8.56 -4.96
N TYR A 141 -4.55 -8.35 -4.44
CA TYR A 141 -3.66 -9.43 -4.00
C TYR A 141 -4.23 -10.21 -2.82
N LYS A 142 -4.93 -9.54 -1.91
CA LYS A 142 -5.64 -10.21 -0.82
C LYS A 142 -6.68 -11.20 -1.32
N LYS A 143 -7.44 -10.87 -2.38
CA LYS A 143 -8.39 -11.80 -3.00
C LYS A 143 -7.69 -12.98 -3.68
N GLU A 144 -6.56 -12.72 -4.33
CA GLU A 144 -5.70 -13.76 -4.92
C GLU A 144 -5.23 -14.74 -3.83
N LEU A 145 -4.66 -14.23 -2.73
CA LEU A 145 -4.24 -15.03 -1.58
C LEU A 145 -5.38 -15.86 -0.98
N LEU A 146 -6.58 -15.29 -0.85
CA LEU A 146 -7.76 -16.03 -0.37
C LEU A 146 -8.10 -17.20 -1.31
N SER A 147 -7.99 -17.00 -2.63
CA SER A 147 -8.22 -18.05 -3.62
C SER A 147 -7.18 -19.18 -3.52
N ILE A 148 -5.89 -18.81 -3.40
CA ILE A 148 -4.78 -19.77 -3.23
C ILE A 148 -4.98 -20.59 -1.96
N VAL A 149 -5.24 -19.94 -0.83
CA VAL A 149 -5.45 -20.60 0.46
C VAL A 149 -6.66 -21.52 0.42
N LYS A 150 -7.73 -21.13 -0.30
CA LYS A 150 -8.93 -21.98 -0.47
C LYS A 150 -8.65 -23.21 -1.31
N LYS A 151 -7.83 -23.11 -2.37
CA LYS A 151 -7.41 -24.26 -3.19
C LYS A 151 -6.47 -25.19 -2.41
N GLY A 152 -5.56 -24.65 -1.62
CA GLY A 152 -4.62 -25.41 -0.79
C GLY A 152 -3.50 -26.12 -1.55
N THR A 153 -3.37 -25.87 -2.85
CA THR A 153 -2.37 -26.49 -3.74
C THR A 153 -1.69 -25.46 -4.62
N CYS A 154 -0.55 -25.78 -5.16
CA CYS A 154 0.03 -25.10 -6.30
C CYS A 154 -0.85 -25.31 -7.57
#